data_e5ec17e898eb03c89c87eeace733269b
#
_entry.id   e5ec17e898eb03c89c87eeace733269b
#
_cell.length_a   1.000
_cell.length_b   1.000
_cell.length_c   1.000
_cell.angle_alpha   90.00
_cell.angle_beta   90.00
_cell.angle_gamma   90.00
#
_symmetry.space_group_name_H-M   'P 1'
#
loop_
_entity.id
_entity.type
_entity.pdbx_description
1 polymer ?
#
loop_
_entity_poly.entity_id
_entity_poly.type
_entity_poly.pdbx_seq_one_letter_code
_entity_poly.pdbx_strand_id
1 'polypeptide(L)'
;DGGKSWGPQHVVADRIGGVDYPRQVDCVVTVDPVTGAVYVSFLAYGVQGVETDVAVAKSVDFGQTFTAVKVNGPKCKACDHPWLAAYGSDVYVTYAHLKEHFLSHSSDGGATWTESLVLTADAVAFPEGAVLDAAHNAWFAWGDCKTSSCNGNTAGNYRVSRTLAGTSNTSFALVASAPAGPKCPHAPNCGFAYFGIQNDIAIDAAGNLYMVWQDGQDHAKAGSPPIVQLSSCPSSSDCTLSSNWSYVGRVDDKTASGCAGSACYALFPRIEGGVANQIAAIWMDDRLGSPLDHINGWNVWLRTSTTGGASWSGPSVRVSQFDRKRKESGRNGFLFPYGDYQGIDIRGGEAVMIWGEGVNYTGGPSNPGHVIYRSMAI
;
A
#
# COMPACT_ATOMS: atom_id res chain seq x y z
N ASP A 1 13.60 16.10 13.65
CA ASP A 1 13.48 17.42 13.03
C ASP A 1 12.47 17.46 11.86
N GLY A 2 11.64 16.41 11.72
CA GLY A 2 10.61 16.30 10.70
C GLY A 2 11.18 16.08 9.28
N GLY A 3 12.30 15.38 9.15
CA GLY A 3 12.91 15.08 7.85
C GLY A 3 13.68 16.25 7.23
N LYS A 4 14.03 17.28 8.03
CA LYS A 4 14.87 18.40 7.56
C LYS A 4 16.33 18.03 7.43
N SER A 5 16.77 17.02 8.17
CA SER A 5 18.09 16.42 8.05
C SER A 5 18.00 14.90 8.17
N TRP A 6 18.92 14.21 7.52
CA TRP A 6 19.00 12.76 7.48
C TRP A 6 20.40 12.30 7.90
N GLY A 7 20.44 11.32 8.80
CA GLY A 7 21.67 10.67 9.23
C GLY A 7 22.22 9.70 8.17
N PRO A 8 23.31 8.99 8.51
CA PRO A 8 23.79 7.92 7.65
C PRO A 8 22.74 6.82 7.50
N GLN A 9 22.78 6.11 6.37
CA GLN A 9 21.93 4.96 6.14
C GLN A 9 22.32 3.80 7.07
N HIS A 10 21.32 3.11 7.60
CA HIS A 10 21.48 1.89 8.38
C HIS A 10 20.91 0.70 7.62
N VAL A 11 21.61 -0.41 7.63
CA VAL A 11 21.11 -1.68 7.09
C VAL A 11 20.12 -2.27 8.08
N VAL A 12 18.89 -2.48 7.64
CA VAL A 12 17.83 -3.05 8.49
C VAL A 12 18.10 -4.52 8.81
N ALA A 13 18.46 -5.30 7.81
CA ALA A 13 18.89 -6.69 7.99
C ALA A 13 19.63 -7.19 6.75
N ASP A 14 20.77 -7.85 6.96
CA ASP A 14 21.47 -8.64 5.94
C ASP A 14 21.37 -10.13 6.22
N ARG A 15 21.08 -10.49 7.48
CA ARG A 15 20.97 -11.87 7.96
C ARG A 15 19.71 -12.03 8.81
N ILE A 16 19.04 -13.16 8.66
CA ILE A 16 17.87 -13.56 9.44
C ILE A 16 18.13 -14.92 10.05
N GLY A 17 18.18 -15.00 11.39
CA GLY A 17 18.50 -16.26 12.06
C GLY A 17 19.85 -16.86 11.67
N GLY A 18 20.83 -16.03 11.29
CA GLY A 18 22.16 -16.46 10.86
C GLY A 18 22.26 -16.86 9.37
N VAL A 19 21.17 -16.81 8.62
CA VAL A 19 21.12 -17.09 7.18
C VAL A 19 21.22 -15.79 6.40
N ASP A 20 22.04 -15.76 5.34
CA ASP A 20 22.18 -14.61 4.45
C ASP A 20 21.00 -14.55 3.46
N TYR A 21 20.39 -13.38 3.36
CA TYR A 21 19.34 -13.07 2.39
C TYR A 21 19.80 -11.92 1.50
N PRO A 22 20.36 -12.22 0.32
CA PRO A 22 21.02 -11.22 -0.53
C PRO A 22 20.06 -10.24 -1.18
N ARG A 23 18.75 -10.49 -1.15
CA ARG A 23 17.72 -9.62 -1.73
C ARG A 23 16.57 -9.46 -0.76
N GLN A 24 16.16 -8.21 -0.56
CA GLN A 24 15.03 -7.82 0.27
C GLN A 24 14.22 -6.79 -0.50
N VAL A 25 12.90 -6.93 -0.46
CA VAL A 25 11.95 -6.08 -1.18
C VAL A 25 10.68 -5.89 -0.36
N ASP A 26 9.79 -5.02 -0.80
CA ASP A 26 8.43 -4.83 -0.29
C ASP A 26 8.42 -4.50 1.21
N CYS A 27 9.21 -3.50 1.59
CA CYS A 27 9.34 -3.12 2.98
C CYS A 27 8.22 -2.17 3.42
N VAL A 28 7.66 -2.48 4.60
CA VAL A 28 6.70 -1.63 5.30
C VAL A 28 7.21 -1.37 6.71
N VAL A 29 7.12 -0.12 7.16
CA VAL A 29 7.57 0.30 8.50
C VAL A 29 6.40 0.76 9.35
N THR A 30 6.42 0.38 10.63
CA THR A 30 5.54 0.96 11.66
C THR A 30 6.30 1.22 12.94
N VAL A 31 5.76 2.11 13.77
CA VAL A 31 6.29 2.40 15.10
C VAL A 31 5.24 2.02 16.13
N ASP A 32 5.63 1.20 17.09
CA ASP A 32 4.77 0.91 18.23
C ASP A 32 4.60 2.17 19.10
N PRO A 33 3.39 2.68 19.26
CA PRO A 33 3.16 3.92 19.99
C PRO A 33 3.38 3.79 21.52
N VAL A 34 3.45 2.58 22.06
CA VAL A 34 3.63 2.33 23.48
C VAL A 34 5.12 2.31 23.86
N THR A 35 5.92 1.58 23.08
CA THR A 35 7.34 1.33 23.40
C THR A 35 8.28 2.20 22.60
N GLY A 36 7.82 2.79 21.49
CA GLY A 36 8.66 3.49 20.51
C GLY A 36 9.51 2.55 19.66
N ALA A 37 9.29 1.23 19.75
CA ALA A 37 9.99 0.26 18.90
C ALA A 37 9.61 0.44 17.44
N VAL A 38 10.61 0.40 16.56
CA VAL A 38 10.42 0.44 15.11
C VAL A 38 10.41 -0.98 14.57
N TYR A 39 9.38 -1.31 13.82
CA TYR A 39 9.26 -2.59 13.13
C TYR A 39 9.29 -2.38 11.62
N VAL A 40 10.00 -3.24 10.91
CA VAL A 40 10.05 -3.25 9.45
C VAL A 40 9.74 -4.67 8.99
N SER A 41 8.64 -4.86 8.26
CA SER A 41 8.39 -6.11 7.54
C SER A 41 8.96 -6.03 6.13
N PHE A 42 9.40 -7.15 5.60
CA PHE A 42 9.93 -7.24 4.22
C PHE A 42 9.93 -8.68 3.72
N LEU A 43 10.02 -8.82 2.41
CA LEU A 43 10.28 -10.10 1.76
C LEU A 43 11.77 -10.34 1.68
N ALA A 44 12.19 -11.54 2.07
CA ALA A 44 13.57 -11.99 2.04
C ALA A 44 13.73 -13.17 1.07
N TYR A 45 14.54 -12.98 0.04
CA TYR A 45 14.82 -14.00 -0.96
C TYR A 45 16.08 -14.78 -0.61
N GLY A 46 15.97 -16.10 -0.54
CA GLY A 46 17.11 -17.00 -0.33
C GLY A 46 18.12 -16.97 -1.49
N VAL A 47 19.31 -17.48 -1.24
CA VAL A 47 20.46 -17.48 -2.18
C VAL A 47 20.11 -18.14 -3.52
N GLN A 48 19.18 -19.07 -3.56
CA GLN A 48 18.76 -19.76 -4.79
C GLN A 48 17.51 -19.16 -5.45
N GLY A 49 16.93 -18.09 -4.87
CA GLY A 49 15.77 -17.38 -5.45
C GLY A 49 14.47 -18.19 -5.51
N VAL A 50 14.39 -19.32 -4.83
CA VAL A 50 13.28 -20.29 -4.92
C VAL A 50 12.25 -20.10 -3.83
N GLU A 51 12.65 -19.56 -2.68
CA GLU A 51 11.76 -19.33 -1.55
C GLU A 51 11.79 -17.86 -1.16
N THR A 52 10.61 -17.31 -0.91
CA THR A 52 10.44 -15.97 -0.37
C THR A 52 9.90 -16.10 1.04
N ASP A 53 10.70 -15.67 2.00
CA ASP A 53 10.28 -15.61 3.40
C ASP A 53 9.78 -14.21 3.74
N VAL A 54 8.85 -14.12 4.68
CA VAL A 54 8.47 -12.87 5.34
C VAL A 54 9.31 -12.74 6.60
N ALA A 55 9.96 -11.61 6.74
CA ALA A 55 10.75 -11.27 7.91
C ALA A 55 10.27 -9.97 8.55
N VAL A 56 10.50 -9.86 9.85
CA VAL A 56 10.33 -8.63 10.61
C VAL A 56 11.63 -8.29 11.31
N ALA A 57 12.11 -7.08 11.08
CA ALA A 57 13.20 -6.49 11.83
C ALA A 57 12.66 -5.52 12.88
N LYS A 58 13.19 -5.60 14.10
CA LYS A 58 12.85 -4.74 15.23
C LYS A 58 14.04 -3.91 15.67
N SER A 59 13.81 -2.63 15.92
CA SER A 59 14.74 -1.72 16.57
C SER A 59 14.10 -1.17 17.85
N VAL A 60 14.92 -1.04 18.90
CA VAL A 60 14.54 -0.38 20.17
C VAL A 60 15.38 0.86 20.47
N ASP A 61 16.17 1.30 19.50
CA ASP A 61 17.10 2.43 19.57
C ASP A 61 16.87 3.44 18.43
N PHE A 62 15.60 3.63 18.07
CA PHE A 62 15.18 4.56 17.03
C PHE A 62 15.78 4.27 15.63
N GLY A 63 15.90 2.99 15.28
CA GLY A 63 16.36 2.58 13.96
C GLY A 63 17.87 2.55 13.77
N GLN A 64 18.66 2.65 14.84
CA GLN A 64 20.13 2.58 14.74
C GLN A 64 20.60 1.14 14.58
N THR A 65 19.99 0.19 15.30
CA THR A 65 20.27 -1.22 15.14
C THR A 65 18.98 -2.03 15.02
N PHE A 66 19.04 -3.14 14.31
CA PHE A 66 17.91 -4.02 14.08
C PHE A 66 18.25 -5.48 14.37
N THR A 67 17.26 -6.20 14.86
CA THR A 67 17.29 -7.67 14.93
C THR A 67 16.13 -8.21 14.09
N ALA A 68 16.44 -9.08 13.13
CA ALA A 68 15.45 -9.62 12.21
C ALA A 68 15.16 -11.10 12.48
N VAL A 69 13.89 -11.47 12.38
CA VAL A 69 13.40 -12.84 12.50
C VAL A 69 12.47 -13.19 11.34
N LYS A 70 12.47 -14.44 10.92
CA LYS A 70 11.48 -14.99 10.00
C LYS A 70 10.16 -15.16 10.73
N VAL A 71 9.05 -14.76 10.08
CA VAL A 71 7.72 -14.78 10.71
C VAL A 71 6.72 -15.71 10.02
N ASN A 72 6.93 -16.05 8.74
CA ASN A 72 6.08 -17.02 8.06
C ASN A 72 6.43 -18.45 8.47
N GLY A 73 5.42 -19.27 8.59
CA GLY A 73 5.54 -20.70 8.81
C GLY A 73 5.81 -21.49 7.51
N PRO A 74 5.81 -22.81 7.60
CA PRO A 74 6.16 -23.68 6.46
C PRO A 74 5.08 -23.74 5.36
N LYS A 75 3.90 -23.20 5.61
CA LYS A 75 2.80 -23.19 4.63
C LYS A 75 3.02 -22.16 3.53
N CYS A 76 3.60 -21.03 3.86
CA CYS A 76 3.91 -19.99 2.90
C CYS A 76 5.33 -20.16 2.36
N LYS A 77 5.47 -20.64 1.12
CA LYS A 77 6.76 -20.86 0.46
C LYS A 77 7.15 -19.79 -0.56
N ALA A 78 6.19 -19.00 -1.00
CA ALA A 78 6.37 -17.88 -1.91
C ALA A 78 5.43 -16.76 -1.45
N CYS A 79 5.71 -16.25 -0.26
CA CYS A 79 4.95 -15.19 0.36
C CYS A 79 5.12 -13.89 -0.40
N ASP A 80 4.11 -13.02 -0.31
CA ASP A 80 4.09 -11.74 -1.00
C ASP A 80 3.35 -10.67 -0.19
N HIS A 81 3.69 -9.39 -0.40
CA HIS A 81 3.04 -8.20 0.16
C HIS A 81 2.86 -8.21 1.70
N PRO A 82 3.94 -8.21 2.49
CA PRO A 82 3.83 -8.17 3.96
C PRO A 82 3.43 -6.78 4.45
N TRP A 83 2.34 -6.70 5.23
CA TRP A 83 1.92 -5.48 5.93
C TRP A 83 1.84 -5.72 7.43
N LEU A 84 2.20 -4.71 8.23
CA LEU A 84 2.31 -4.87 9.66
C LEU A 84 1.61 -3.77 10.48
N ALA A 85 1.16 -4.17 11.68
CA ALA A 85 0.69 -3.28 12.74
C ALA A 85 1.30 -3.73 14.07
N ALA A 86 1.57 -2.78 14.99
CA ALA A 86 2.17 -3.09 16.28
C ALA A 86 1.57 -2.21 17.39
N TYR A 87 1.28 -2.81 18.55
CA TYR A 87 0.86 -2.13 19.76
C TYR A 87 1.36 -2.87 21.01
N GLY A 88 2.28 -2.27 21.75
CA GLY A 88 2.88 -2.87 22.94
C GLY A 88 3.58 -4.18 22.64
N SER A 89 3.10 -5.28 23.21
CA SER A 89 3.63 -6.63 22.95
C SER A 89 3.04 -7.29 21.70
N ASP A 90 1.92 -6.80 21.19
CA ASP A 90 1.25 -7.39 20.05
C ASP A 90 1.78 -6.84 18.73
N VAL A 91 2.24 -7.74 17.88
CA VAL A 91 2.70 -7.41 16.53
C VAL A 91 2.02 -8.34 15.53
N TYR A 92 1.41 -7.78 14.51
CA TYR A 92 0.66 -8.48 13.49
C TYR A 92 1.28 -8.25 12.13
N VAL A 93 1.50 -9.32 11.37
CA VAL A 93 1.97 -9.24 9.98
C VAL A 93 1.03 -10.07 9.12
N THR A 94 0.42 -9.43 8.13
CA THR A 94 -0.35 -10.13 7.11
C THR A 94 0.46 -10.24 5.82
N TYR A 95 0.25 -11.32 5.10
CA TYR A 95 0.86 -11.56 3.79
C TYR A 95 0.03 -12.58 3.02
N ALA A 96 0.29 -12.72 1.74
CA ALA A 96 -0.40 -13.65 0.88
C ALA A 96 0.55 -14.70 0.28
N HIS A 97 0.01 -15.85 -0.08
CA HIS A 97 0.58 -16.80 -1.01
C HIS A 97 -0.50 -17.22 -1.98
N LEU A 98 -0.44 -16.64 -3.19
CA LEU A 98 -1.50 -16.82 -4.19
C LEU A 98 -2.87 -16.40 -3.61
N LYS A 99 -3.79 -17.35 -3.41
CA LYS A 99 -5.13 -17.12 -2.89
C LYS A 99 -5.25 -17.25 -1.37
N GLU A 100 -4.20 -17.65 -0.71
CA GLU A 100 -4.19 -17.87 0.75
C GLU A 100 -3.70 -16.61 1.45
N HIS A 101 -4.47 -16.14 2.43
CA HIS A 101 -4.14 -14.99 3.27
C HIS A 101 -3.68 -15.50 4.62
N PHE A 102 -2.51 -15.08 5.03
CA PHE A 102 -1.91 -15.44 6.30
C PHE A 102 -1.83 -14.25 7.24
N LEU A 103 -1.88 -14.55 8.52
CA LEU A 103 -1.56 -13.66 9.62
C LEU A 103 -0.52 -14.34 10.50
N SER A 104 0.61 -13.71 10.69
CA SER A 104 1.53 -14.04 11.78
C SER A 104 1.36 -13.06 12.92
N HIS A 105 1.13 -13.58 14.13
CA HIS A 105 0.95 -12.80 15.35
C HIS A 105 2.03 -13.14 16.36
N SER A 106 2.58 -12.10 16.97
CA SER A 106 3.46 -12.16 18.13
C SER A 106 2.80 -11.46 19.31
N SER A 107 2.83 -12.05 20.48
CA SER A 107 2.36 -11.46 21.75
C SER A 107 3.51 -11.08 22.71
N ASP A 108 4.74 -11.15 22.23
CA ASP A 108 5.97 -10.90 23.00
C ASP A 108 6.90 -9.85 22.33
N GLY A 109 6.27 -8.94 21.57
CA GLY A 109 6.98 -7.85 20.91
C GLY A 109 7.88 -8.30 19.76
N GLY A 110 7.50 -9.37 19.06
CA GLY A 110 8.19 -9.86 17.87
C GLY A 110 9.27 -10.90 18.14
N ALA A 111 9.39 -11.44 19.37
CA ALA A 111 10.38 -12.46 19.68
C ALA A 111 9.96 -13.85 19.16
N THR A 112 8.67 -14.21 19.31
CA THR A 112 8.11 -15.45 18.80
C THR A 112 6.83 -15.18 17.97
N TRP A 113 6.53 -16.08 17.02
CA TRP A 113 5.45 -15.88 16.06
C TRP A 113 4.61 -17.13 15.86
N THR A 114 3.32 -16.92 15.68
CA THR A 114 2.35 -17.96 15.32
C THR A 114 1.65 -17.59 14.02
N GLU A 115 1.79 -18.45 12.99
CA GLU A 115 1.14 -18.30 11.70
C GLU A 115 -0.27 -18.90 11.70
N SER A 116 -1.23 -18.18 11.17
CA SER A 116 -2.59 -18.61 10.92
C SER A 116 -3.00 -18.35 9.48
N LEU A 117 -3.65 -19.30 8.82
CA LEU A 117 -4.38 -19.07 7.58
C LEU A 117 -5.71 -18.42 7.95
N VAL A 118 -5.94 -17.18 7.53
CA VAL A 118 -7.13 -16.40 7.94
C VAL A 118 -8.21 -16.33 6.87
N LEU A 119 -7.85 -16.46 5.59
CA LEU A 119 -8.80 -16.51 4.48
C LEU A 119 -8.20 -17.28 3.31
N THR A 120 -9.06 -17.98 2.55
CA THR A 120 -8.74 -18.46 1.20
C THR A 120 -9.67 -17.75 0.23
N ALA A 121 -9.11 -16.89 -0.61
CA ALA A 121 -9.82 -16.17 -1.67
C ALA A 121 -10.07 -17.06 -2.89
N ASP A 122 -10.85 -16.55 -3.85
CA ASP A 122 -11.11 -17.27 -5.10
C ASP A 122 -9.86 -17.32 -6.01
N ALA A 123 -9.03 -16.29 -5.93
CA ALA A 123 -7.82 -16.15 -6.73
C ALA A 123 -6.71 -15.40 -5.95
N VAL A 124 -5.72 -14.89 -6.66
CA VAL A 124 -4.60 -14.15 -6.07
C VAL A 124 -5.10 -12.94 -5.29
N ALA A 125 -4.55 -12.73 -4.11
CA ALA A 125 -4.93 -11.67 -3.21
C ALA A 125 -3.72 -11.10 -2.46
N PHE A 126 -3.79 -9.80 -2.15
CA PHE A 126 -2.71 -9.09 -1.46
C PHE A 126 -3.25 -8.17 -0.36
N PRO A 127 -2.59 -8.13 0.82
CA PRO A 127 -2.77 -7.05 1.78
C PRO A 127 -2.07 -5.79 1.28
N GLU A 128 -2.63 -4.61 1.59
CA GLU A 128 -2.13 -3.34 1.03
C GLU A 128 -2.12 -2.17 2.02
N GLY A 129 -2.57 -2.36 3.23
CA GLY A 129 -2.58 -1.33 4.26
C GLY A 129 -2.89 -1.87 5.64
N ALA A 130 -2.50 -1.15 6.68
CA ALA A 130 -2.71 -1.57 8.07
C ALA A 130 -2.94 -0.36 8.98
N VAL A 131 -3.94 -0.45 9.87
CA VAL A 131 -4.19 0.53 10.93
C VAL A 131 -4.63 -0.17 12.22
N LEU A 132 -4.55 0.55 13.34
CA LEU A 132 -5.05 0.11 14.65
C LEU A 132 -6.23 0.97 15.07
N ASP A 133 -7.30 0.35 15.56
CA ASP A 133 -8.41 1.09 16.19
C ASP A 133 -8.13 1.43 17.67
N ALA A 134 -9.02 2.18 18.30
CA ALA A 134 -8.89 2.59 19.69
C ALA A 134 -8.92 1.43 20.70
N ALA A 135 -9.42 0.27 20.31
CA ALA A 135 -9.36 -0.97 21.07
C ALA A 135 -8.13 -1.82 20.74
N HIS A 136 -7.22 -1.27 19.92
CA HIS A 136 -5.97 -1.89 19.45
C HIS A 136 -6.19 -3.12 18.57
N ASN A 137 -7.38 -3.29 18.00
CA ASN A 137 -7.59 -4.29 16.97
C ASN A 137 -6.83 -3.87 15.71
N ALA A 138 -6.19 -4.83 15.06
CA ALA A 138 -5.49 -4.56 13.80
C ALA A 138 -6.45 -4.70 12.61
N TRP A 139 -6.52 -3.66 11.79
CA TRP A 139 -7.28 -3.65 10.54
C TRP A 139 -6.32 -3.66 9.36
N PHE A 140 -6.66 -4.46 8.36
CA PHE A 140 -5.89 -4.58 7.13
C PHE A 140 -6.79 -4.43 5.92
N ALA A 141 -6.32 -3.72 4.90
CA ALA A 141 -6.95 -3.68 3.61
C ALA A 141 -6.46 -4.83 2.71
N TRP A 142 -7.34 -5.39 1.90
CA TRP A 142 -7.06 -6.51 1.02
C TRP A 142 -7.69 -6.30 -0.35
N GLY A 143 -6.93 -6.63 -1.38
CA GLY A 143 -7.44 -6.76 -2.73
C GLY A 143 -7.33 -8.20 -3.20
N ASP A 144 -8.40 -8.79 -3.76
CA ASP A 144 -8.39 -10.10 -4.36
C ASP A 144 -8.94 -10.08 -5.79
N CYS A 145 -8.24 -10.74 -6.69
CA CYS A 145 -8.67 -10.91 -8.07
C CYS A 145 -9.73 -11.99 -8.18
N LYS A 146 -10.68 -11.83 -9.09
CA LYS A 146 -11.73 -12.84 -9.35
C LYS A 146 -11.28 -13.97 -10.25
N THR A 147 -10.09 -13.90 -10.83
CA THR A 147 -9.54 -14.96 -11.68
C THR A 147 -8.09 -15.23 -11.33
N SER A 148 -7.62 -16.45 -11.58
CA SER A 148 -6.28 -16.93 -11.25
C SER A 148 -5.12 -16.17 -11.91
N SER A 149 -5.40 -15.37 -12.90
CA SER A 149 -4.39 -14.62 -13.66
C SER A 149 -4.45 -13.13 -13.43
N CYS A 150 -4.61 -12.64 -12.24
CA CYS A 150 -4.63 -11.23 -11.85
C CYS A 150 -3.71 -10.32 -12.71
N ASN A 151 -4.04 -10.13 -13.96
CA ASN A 151 -3.16 -9.57 -15.00
C ASN A 151 -3.61 -8.17 -15.47
N GLY A 152 -4.10 -7.36 -14.58
CA GLY A 152 -4.47 -5.97 -14.87
C GLY A 152 -5.82 -5.77 -15.57
N ASN A 153 -6.42 -6.83 -16.09
CA ASN A 153 -7.77 -6.81 -16.71
C ASN A 153 -8.83 -7.46 -15.82
N THR A 154 -8.44 -7.95 -14.68
CA THR A 154 -9.28 -8.82 -13.86
C THR A 154 -10.16 -7.97 -12.94
N ALA A 155 -11.43 -8.35 -12.85
CA ALA A 155 -12.31 -7.85 -11.80
C ALA A 155 -11.75 -8.24 -10.41
N GLY A 156 -11.92 -7.36 -9.44
CA GLY A 156 -11.40 -7.54 -8.09
C GLY A 156 -12.46 -7.35 -7.02
N ASN A 157 -12.15 -7.79 -5.82
CA ASN A 157 -12.86 -7.44 -4.61
C ASN A 157 -11.90 -6.71 -3.68
N TYR A 158 -12.42 -5.71 -3.00
CA TYR A 158 -11.73 -4.97 -1.96
C TYR A 158 -12.36 -5.29 -0.62
N ARG A 159 -11.54 -5.75 0.30
CA ARG A 159 -11.97 -6.22 1.62
C ARG A 159 -11.16 -5.52 2.71
N VAL A 160 -11.74 -5.49 3.88
CA VAL A 160 -11.02 -5.22 5.12
C VAL A 160 -11.07 -6.45 6.02
N SER A 161 -10.03 -6.62 6.83
CA SER A 161 -10.06 -7.57 7.94
C SER A 161 -9.82 -6.86 9.25
N ARG A 162 -10.48 -7.34 10.32
CA ARG A 162 -10.21 -6.95 11.70
C ARG A 162 -9.70 -8.15 12.46
N THR A 163 -8.50 -8.04 13.02
CA THR A 163 -7.95 -8.99 13.98
C THR A 163 -8.08 -8.43 15.38
N LEU A 164 -8.73 -9.18 16.27
CA LEU A 164 -8.93 -8.74 17.65
C LEU A 164 -7.61 -8.66 18.42
N ALA A 165 -7.45 -7.61 19.20
CA ALA A 165 -6.26 -7.34 20.01
C ALA A 165 -5.86 -8.57 20.86
N GLY A 166 -4.56 -8.88 20.87
CA GLY A 166 -3.99 -10.02 21.61
C GLY A 166 -4.35 -11.38 21.06
N THR A 167 -4.92 -11.49 19.86
CA THR A 167 -5.37 -12.77 19.27
C THR A 167 -5.03 -12.88 17.79
N SER A 168 -5.31 -14.05 17.20
CA SER A 168 -5.33 -14.25 15.75
C SER A 168 -6.77 -14.33 15.19
N ASN A 169 -7.77 -13.97 15.97
CA ASN A 169 -9.18 -14.03 15.56
C ASN A 169 -9.47 -12.90 14.56
N THR A 170 -9.71 -13.27 13.32
CA THR A 170 -9.87 -12.34 12.19
C THR A 170 -11.26 -12.46 11.57
N SER A 171 -11.88 -11.32 11.32
CA SER A 171 -13.16 -11.19 10.60
C SER A 171 -12.94 -10.35 9.33
N PHE A 172 -13.69 -10.64 8.26
CA PHE A 172 -13.59 -9.96 6.97
C PHE A 172 -14.90 -9.29 6.55
N ALA A 173 -14.81 -8.12 5.95
CA ALA A 173 -15.91 -7.47 5.25
C ALA A 173 -15.53 -7.15 3.81
N LEU A 174 -16.46 -7.37 2.88
CA LEU A 174 -16.36 -6.88 1.51
C LEU A 174 -16.75 -5.40 1.49
N VAL A 175 -15.85 -4.53 1.03
CA VAL A 175 -16.06 -3.08 0.92
C VAL A 175 -16.56 -2.71 -0.48
N ALA A 176 -15.95 -3.29 -1.51
CA ALA A 176 -16.30 -3.02 -2.89
C ALA A 176 -15.99 -4.21 -3.80
N SER A 177 -16.67 -4.25 -4.95
CA SER A 177 -16.34 -5.15 -6.06
C SER A 177 -16.16 -4.32 -7.31
N ALA A 178 -14.99 -4.42 -7.93
CA ALA A 178 -14.63 -3.69 -9.12
C ALA A 178 -14.79 -4.55 -10.37
N PRO A 179 -15.26 -4.00 -11.50
CA PRO A 179 -15.19 -4.67 -12.79
C PRO A 179 -13.75 -4.81 -13.27
N ALA A 180 -13.54 -5.60 -14.32
CA ALA A 180 -12.23 -5.71 -14.95
C ALA A 180 -11.74 -4.34 -15.45
N GLY A 181 -10.48 -4.03 -15.14
CA GLY A 181 -9.80 -2.82 -15.61
C GLY A 181 -9.55 -2.80 -17.13
N PRO A 182 -8.92 -1.76 -17.65
CA PRO A 182 -8.55 -1.68 -19.05
C PRO A 182 -7.47 -2.71 -19.40
N LYS A 183 -7.41 -3.06 -20.68
CA LYS A 183 -6.29 -3.87 -21.17
C LYS A 183 -4.99 -3.09 -20.97
N CYS A 184 -3.98 -3.76 -20.41
CA CYS A 184 -2.67 -3.16 -20.25
C CYS A 184 -2.10 -2.70 -21.61
N PRO A 185 -1.73 -1.43 -21.77
CA PRO A 185 -1.21 -0.91 -23.03
C PRO A 185 0.19 -1.44 -23.35
N HIS A 186 0.90 -2.01 -22.39
CA HIS A 186 2.29 -2.46 -22.50
C HIS A 186 2.47 -3.95 -22.22
N ALA A 187 1.47 -4.78 -22.59
CA ALA A 187 1.62 -6.23 -22.45
C ALA A 187 2.93 -6.72 -23.12
N PRO A 188 3.72 -7.60 -22.47
CA PRO A 188 3.43 -8.35 -21.24
C PRO A 188 3.88 -7.65 -19.94
N ASN A 189 4.30 -6.40 -19.98
CA ASN A 189 5.05 -5.75 -18.92
C ASN A 189 4.20 -4.95 -17.90
N CYS A 190 2.89 -4.89 -18.04
CA CYS A 190 2.04 -4.42 -16.96
C CYS A 190 1.83 -5.57 -16.00
N GLY A 191 2.53 -5.56 -14.88
CA GLY A 191 2.25 -6.45 -13.78
C GLY A 191 0.79 -6.31 -13.32
N PHE A 192 0.25 -7.35 -12.75
CA PHE A 192 -1.12 -7.38 -12.23
C PHE A 192 -1.38 -6.28 -11.19
N ALA A 193 -0.37 -5.87 -10.44
CA ALA A 193 -0.45 -4.84 -9.42
C ALA A 193 -0.82 -3.45 -9.97
N TYR A 194 -0.45 -3.14 -11.19
CA TYR A 194 -0.58 -1.78 -11.71
C TYR A 194 -1.98 -1.38 -12.15
N PHE A 195 -2.76 -2.32 -12.64
CA PHE A 195 -4.10 -2.05 -13.17
C PHE A 195 -5.19 -2.80 -12.39
N GLY A 196 -4.83 -3.44 -11.29
CA GLY A 196 -5.69 -4.34 -10.52
C GLY A 196 -6.00 -3.80 -9.12
N ILE A 197 -5.61 -4.53 -8.14
CA ILE A 197 -6.15 -4.57 -6.79
C ILE A 197 -5.44 -3.68 -5.77
N GLN A 198 -4.86 -2.55 -6.18
CA GLN A 198 -4.23 -1.60 -5.26
C GLN A 198 -5.26 -0.87 -4.41
N ASN A 199 -5.03 -0.83 -3.11
CA ASN A 199 -5.91 -0.24 -2.12
C ASN A 199 -5.13 0.18 -0.87
N ASP A 200 -5.80 0.84 0.07
CA ASP A 200 -5.23 1.19 1.37
C ASP A 200 -6.34 1.51 2.37
N ILE A 201 -6.04 1.48 3.66
CA ILE A 201 -6.98 1.74 4.76
C ILE A 201 -6.41 2.80 5.70
N ALA A 202 -7.29 3.69 6.17
CA ALA A 202 -6.99 4.68 7.19
C ALA A 202 -8.04 4.69 8.29
N ILE A 203 -7.66 5.24 9.44
CA ILE A 203 -8.57 5.52 10.56
C ILE A 203 -8.34 6.95 11.02
N ASP A 204 -9.41 7.72 11.26
CA ASP A 204 -9.30 9.04 11.84
C ASP A 204 -9.37 9.01 13.38
N ALA A 205 -9.12 10.14 14.03
CA ALA A 205 -9.15 10.24 15.49
C ALA A 205 -10.54 10.00 16.12
N ALA A 206 -11.61 10.00 15.33
CA ALA A 206 -12.94 9.61 15.78
C ALA A 206 -13.19 8.10 15.61
N GLY A 207 -12.27 7.35 15.03
CA GLY A 207 -12.38 5.92 14.77
C GLY A 207 -13.15 5.58 13.50
N ASN A 208 -13.45 6.54 12.62
CA ASN A 208 -14.02 6.25 11.33
C ASN A 208 -12.98 5.60 10.43
N LEU A 209 -13.37 4.51 9.77
CA LEU A 209 -12.50 3.81 8.81
C LEU A 209 -12.77 4.30 7.39
N TYR A 210 -11.68 4.41 6.63
CA TYR A 210 -11.69 4.82 5.23
C TYR A 210 -10.88 3.82 4.42
N MET A 211 -11.39 3.43 3.27
CA MET A 211 -10.67 2.58 2.33
C MET A 211 -10.64 3.24 0.96
N VAL A 212 -9.45 3.41 0.41
CA VAL A 212 -9.25 3.82 -0.99
C VAL A 212 -8.87 2.61 -1.83
N TRP A 213 -9.30 2.63 -3.10
CA TRP A 213 -8.90 1.62 -4.08
C TRP A 213 -8.90 2.20 -5.49
N GLN A 214 -8.20 1.55 -6.38
CA GLN A 214 -8.24 1.89 -7.81
C GLN A 214 -9.25 1.03 -8.55
N ASP A 215 -10.03 1.66 -9.41
CA ASP A 215 -11.10 1.05 -10.19
C ASP A 215 -11.32 1.82 -11.50
N GLY A 216 -12.05 1.25 -12.43
CA GLY A 216 -12.42 1.92 -13.67
C GLY A 216 -13.23 3.20 -13.43
N GLN A 217 -13.06 4.19 -14.32
CA GLN A 217 -13.71 5.49 -14.23
C GLN A 217 -15.25 5.41 -14.16
N ASP A 218 -15.82 4.43 -14.81
CA ASP A 218 -17.21 4.02 -14.60
C ASP A 218 -17.18 2.74 -13.77
N HIS A 219 -17.45 2.86 -12.49
CA HIS A 219 -17.46 1.79 -11.51
C HIS A 219 -18.25 0.54 -11.92
N ALA A 220 -19.23 0.70 -12.80
CA ALA A 220 -20.05 -0.39 -13.33
C ALA A 220 -19.54 -0.94 -14.68
N LYS A 221 -18.57 -0.29 -15.33
CA LYS A 221 -18.17 -0.58 -16.70
C LYS A 221 -16.74 -1.14 -16.79
N ALA A 222 -16.62 -2.39 -17.19
CA ALA A 222 -15.33 -3.00 -17.48
C ALA A 222 -14.55 -2.22 -18.56
N GLY A 223 -13.24 -2.17 -18.41
CA GLY A 223 -12.32 -1.51 -19.34
C GLY A 223 -12.23 0.00 -19.23
N SER A 224 -12.89 0.61 -18.25
CA SER A 224 -12.74 2.05 -17.98
C SER A 224 -11.35 2.37 -17.42
N PRO A 225 -10.76 3.54 -17.75
CA PRO A 225 -9.51 3.99 -17.16
C PRO A 225 -9.60 4.04 -15.63
N PRO A 226 -8.58 3.56 -14.90
CA PRO A 226 -8.62 3.53 -13.45
C PRO A 226 -8.64 4.93 -12.85
N ILE A 227 -9.44 5.08 -11.82
CA ILE A 227 -9.54 6.23 -10.93
C ILE A 227 -9.39 5.75 -9.48
N VAL A 228 -9.19 6.69 -8.56
CA VAL A 228 -9.15 6.39 -7.12
C VAL A 228 -10.53 6.61 -6.52
N GLN A 229 -11.04 5.57 -5.90
CA GLN A 229 -12.34 5.51 -5.22
C GLN A 229 -12.17 5.51 -3.71
N LEU A 230 -13.22 5.92 -2.98
CA LEU A 230 -13.25 5.96 -1.52
C LEU A 230 -14.56 5.37 -0.99
N SER A 231 -14.45 4.52 0.03
CA SER A 231 -15.54 4.13 0.92
C SER A 231 -15.20 4.43 2.36
N SER A 232 -16.22 4.59 3.20
CA SER A 232 -16.05 4.79 4.63
C SER A 232 -17.01 3.93 5.45
N CYS A 233 -16.62 3.67 6.68
CA CYS A 233 -17.45 3.05 7.70
C CYS A 233 -17.34 3.89 8.99
N PRO A 234 -18.46 4.42 9.53
CA PRO A 234 -18.42 5.26 10.73
C PRO A 234 -18.08 4.42 11.96
N SER A 235 -17.38 5.00 12.92
CA SER A 235 -16.97 4.36 14.18
C SER A 235 -18.14 3.87 15.05
N SER A 236 -19.34 4.40 14.82
CA SER A 236 -20.58 3.94 15.47
C SER A 236 -21.12 2.62 14.94
N SER A 237 -20.53 2.07 13.88
CA SER A 237 -20.99 0.86 13.19
C SER A 237 -19.97 -0.27 13.32
N ASP A 238 -20.42 -1.52 13.22
CA ASP A 238 -19.52 -2.67 13.11
C ASP A 238 -18.99 -2.80 11.68
N CYS A 239 -17.77 -2.32 11.46
CA CYS A 239 -17.14 -2.31 10.15
C CYS A 239 -16.68 -3.70 9.67
N THR A 240 -16.91 -4.76 10.43
CA THR A 240 -16.79 -6.14 9.95
C THR A 240 -18.01 -6.60 9.14
N LEU A 241 -19.03 -5.77 9.04
CA LEU A 241 -20.21 -6.00 8.22
C LEU A 241 -20.16 -5.17 6.95
N SER A 242 -20.20 -5.83 5.80
CA SER A 242 -20.16 -5.17 4.47
C SER A 242 -21.26 -4.11 4.28
N SER A 243 -22.43 -4.31 4.90
CA SER A 243 -23.56 -3.37 4.85
C SER A 243 -23.30 -2.02 5.53
N ASN A 244 -22.28 -1.93 6.37
CA ASN A 244 -21.92 -0.71 7.12
C ASN A 244 -20.86 0.15 6.36
N TRP A 245 -20.37 -0.34 5.25
CA TRP A 245 -19.50 0.41 4.35
C TRP A 245 -20.33 1.17 3.32
N SER A 246 -20.05 2.44 3.18
CA SER A 246 -20.72 3.33 2.22
C SER A 246 -19.73 3.89 1.23
N TYR A 247 -20.07 3.82 -0.05
CA TYR A 247 -19.31 4.50 -1.09
C TYR A 247 -19.43 6.01 -0.93
N VAL A 248 -18.32 6.69 -0.77
CA VAL A 248 -18.25 8.16 -0.59
C VAL A 248 -18.09 8.87 -1.92
N GLY A 249 -17.26 8.35 -2.80
CA GLY A 249 -17.02 8.98 -4.09
C GLY A 249 -15.58 8.82 -4.59
N ARG A 250 -15.29 9.60 -5.62
CA ARG A 250 -13.99 9.64 -6.26
C ARG A 250 -13.02 10.57 -5.52
N VAL A 251 -11.77 10.13 -5.35
CA VAL A 251 -10.69 10.89 -4.70
C VAL A 251 -9.93 11.75 -5.69
N ASP A 252 -9.45 11.15 -6.79
CA ASP A 252 -8.72 11.90 -7.81
C ASP A 252 -9.64 12.87 -8.57
N ASP A 253 -9.09 13.96 -9.03
CA ASP A 253 -9.83 15.04 -9.71
C ASP A 253 -9.40 15.22 -11.17
N LYS A 254 -8.65 14.27 -11.73
CA LYS A 254 -8.30 14.34 -13.15
C LYS A 254 -9.57 14.33 -13.99
N THR A 255 -9.63 15.19 -14.99
CA THR A 255 -10.74 15.27 -15.93
C THR A 255 -10.33 14.75 -17.29
N ALA A 256 -11.28 14.27 -18.08
CA ALA A 256 -10.99 13.85 -19.45
C ALA A 256 -10.39 14.98 -20.31
N SER A 257 -10.70 16.23 -20.00
CA SER A 257 -10.15 17.42 -20.67
C SER A 257 -8.76 17.80 -20.18
N GLY A 258 -8.37 17.39 -18.96
CA GLY A 258 -7.02 17.55 -18.42
C GLY A 258 -6.04 16.47 -18.88
N CYS A 259 -6.57 15.42 -19.47
CA CYS A 259 -5.80 14.34 -20.06
C CYS A 259 -5.70 14.61 -21.55
N ALA A 260 -4.52 14.78 -22.08
CA ALA A 260 -4.33 14.91 -23.53
C ALA A 260 -4.68 13.56 -24.18
N GLY A 261 -5.94 13.37 -24.60
CA GLY A 261 -6.48 12.14 -25.13
C GLY A 261 -7.38 11.39 -24.14
N SER A 262 -7.92 10.28 -24.49
CA SER A 262 -9.11 9.71 -23.85
C SER A 262 -8.93 9.00 -22.51
N ALA A 263 -7.72 8.87 -21.94
CA ALA A 263 -7.55 8.05 -20.76
C ALA A 263 -6.29 8.40 -19.96
N CYS A 264 -6.43 9.16 -18.89
CA CYS A 264 -5.43 9.17 -17.83
C CYS A 264 -5.73 8.07 -16.82
N TYR A 265 -4.68 7.46 -16.29
CA TYR A 265 -4.78 6.47 -15.23
C TYR A 265 -4.43 7.12 -13.88
N ALA A 266 -5.17 6.79 -12.83
CA ALA A 266 -4.81 7.10 -11.45
C ALA A 266 -4.66 5.77 -10.70
N LEU A 267 -3.49 5.55 -10.12
CA LEU A 267 -3.05 4.27 -9.59
C LEU A 267 -2.36 4.43 -8.24
N PHE A 268 -2.17 3.34 -7.53
CA PHE A 268 -1.41 3.26 -6.28
C PHE A 268 -1.90 4.24 -5.22
N PRO A 269 -3.19 4.24 -4.87
CA PRO A 269 -3.69 5.13 -3.85
C PRO A 269 -3.11 4.76 -2.47
N ARG A 270 -2.82 5.79 -1.67
CA ARG A 270 -2.58 5.67 -0.23
C ARG A 270 -3.40 6.73 0.49
N ILE A 271 -3.84 6.41 1.71
CA ILE A 271 -4.69 7.27 2.51
C ILE A 271 -4.24 7.28 3.97
N GLU A 272 -4.36 8.43 4.63
CA GLU A 272 -4.14 8.55 6.06
C GLU A 272 -5.24 9.39 6.71
N GLY A 273 -5.58 9.04 7.96
CA GLY A 273 -6.55 9.73 8.80
C GLY A 273 -5.89 10.66 9.81
N GLY A 274 -6.42 11.89 9.94
CA GLY A 274 -5.98 12.86 10.92
C GLY A 274 -6.98 13.01 12.07
N VAL A 275 -7.32 14.27 12.40
CA VAL A 275 -8.41 14.56 13.35
C VAL A 275 -9.75 14.07 12.78
N ALA A 276 -10.79 14.08 13.59
CA ALA A 276 -12.12 13.59 13.18
C ALA A 276 -12.55 14.11 11.79
N ASN A 277 -12.88 13.19 10.88
CA ASN A 277 -13.25 13.43 9.49
C ASN A 277 -12.14 14.04 8.61
N GLN A 278 -10.93 14.20 9.11
CA GLN A 278 -9.79 14.62 8.30
C GLN A 278 -9.12 13.39 7.66
N ILE A 279 -8.94 13.46 6.35
CA ILE A 279 -8.19 12.48 5.58
C ILE A 279 -7.28 13.18 4.57
N ALA A 280 -6.17 12.55 4.27
CA ALA A 280 -5.29 12.93 3.16
C ALA A 280 -5.01 11.69 2.30
N ALA A 281 -5.06 11.85 0.99
CA ALA A 281 -4.81 10.78 0.05
C ALA A 281 -3.79 11.21 -1.00
N ILE A 282 -2.88 10.29 -1.35
CA ILE A 282 -1.96 10.43 -2.46
C ILE A 282 -2.20 9.33 -3.49
N TRP A 283 -1.87 9.60 -4.71
CA TRP A 283 -1.90 8.65 -5.82
C TRP A 283 -0.92 9.08 -6.91
N MET A 284 -0.63 8.18 -7.80
CA MET A 284 0.09 8.48 -9.03
C MET A 284 -0.87 8.62 -10.19
N ASP A 285 -0.70 9.63 -11.03
CA ASP A 285 -1.41 9.71 -12.30
C ASP A 285 -0.57 10.31 -13.42
N ASP A 286 -0.96 10.02 -14.66
CA ASP A 286 -0.27 10.38 -15.88
C ASP A 286 -0.92 11.57 -16.62
N ARG A 287 -1.71 12.42 -15.91
CA ARG A 287 -2.42 13.56 -16.52
C ARG A 287 -1.52 14.57 -17.23
N LEU A 288 -0.24 14.64 -16.88
CA LEU A 288 0.75 15.52 -17.50
C LEU A 288 1.53 14.84 -18.65
N GLY A 289 1.24 13.56 -18.90
CA GLY A 289 1.96 12.76 -19.89
C GLY A 289 1.30 12.72 -21.26
N SER A 290 1.90 11.93 -22.15
CA SER A 290 1.31 11.64 -23.44
C SER A 290 0.19 10.60 -23.26
N PRO A 291 -1.00 10.83 -23.79
CA PRO A 291 -2.14 9.93 -23.63
C PRO A 291 -2.01 8.61 -24.38
N LEU A 292 -0.98 8.46 -25.17
CA LEU A 292 -0.86 7.30 -26.08
C LEU A 292 0.05 6.21 -25.54
N ASP A 293 0.92 6.53 -24.60
CA ASP A 293 1.91 5.56 -24.13
C ASP A 293 1.83 5.22 -22.64
N HIS A 294 1.13 6.01 -21.81
CA HIS A 294 1.03 5.83 -20.35
C HIS A 294 2.36 5.54 -19.63
N ILE A 295 3.48 5.89 -20.28
CA ILE A 295 4.84 5.66 -19.79
C ILE A 295 5.40 6.94 -19.18
N ASN A 296 4.92 8.09 -19.66
CA ASN A 296 5.48 9.40 -19.36
C ASN A 296 4.48 10.26 -18.58
N GLY A 297 5.03 11.21 -17.82
CA GLY A 297 4.23 12.23 -17.16
C GLY A 297 3.54 11.77 -15.88
N TRP A 298 3.92 10.62 -15.35
CA TRP A 298 3.48 10.16 -14.04
C TRP A 298 3.97 11.09 -12.96
N ASN A 299 3.05 11.47 -12.07
CA ASN A 299 3.31 12.34 -10.94
C ASN A 299 2.55 11.87 -9.72
N VAL A 300 3.07 12.18 -8.54
CA VAL A 300 2.37 11.96 -7.27
C VAL A 300 1.54 13.21 -6.94
N TRP A 301 0.30 12.98 -6.60
CA TRP A 301 -0.70 14.01 -6.28
C TRP A 301 -1.24 13.81 -4.89
N LEU A 302 -1.51 14.91 -4.20
CA LEU A 302 -2.11 14.96 -2.86
C LEU A 302 -3.46 15.66 -2.92
N ARG A 303 -4.42 15.16 -2.16
CA ARG A 303 -5.69 15.81 -1.90
C ARG A 303 -6.12 15.59 -0.45
N THR A 304 -6.77 16.57 0.16
CA THR A 304 -7.18 16.52 1.55
C THR A 304 -8.66 16.81 1.71
N SER A 305 -9.27 16.28 2.76
CA SER A 305 -10.66 16.51 3.13
C SER A 305 -10.76 16.65 4.65
N THR A 306 -11.65 17.51 5.12
CA THR A 306 -12.05 17.64 6.52
C THR A 306 -13.48 17.15 6.76
N THR A 307 -14.06 16.46 5.78
CA THR A 307 -15.45 15.96 5.80
C THR A 307 -15.53 14.46 5.50
N GLY A 308 -14.44 13.70 5.77
CA GLY A 308 -14.39 12.27 5.46
C GLY A 308 -14.51 11.94 3.98
N GLY A 309 -14.07 12.84 3.11
CA GLY A 309 -14.16 12.68 1.65
C GLY A 309 -15.45 13.12 1.01
N ALA A 310 -16.47 13.52 1.80
CA ALA A 310 -17.73 14.06 1.25
C ALA A 310 -17.52 15.36 0.46
N SER A 311 -16.51 16.13 0.82
CA SER A 311 -15.97 17.24 0.04
C SER A 311 -14.45 17.31 0.18
N TRP A 312 -13.79 17.90 -0.81
CA TRP A 312 -12.33 18.01 -0.83
C TRP A 312 -11.89 19.46 -0.75
N SER A 313 -10.76 19.73 -0.10
CA SER A 313 -10.23 21.09 0.19
C SER A 313 -9.68 21.82 -1.05
N GLY A 314 -10.16 21.49 -2.23
CA GLY A 314 -9.77 22.10 -3.49
C GLY A 314 -9.25 21.07 -4.51
N PRO A 315 -8.63 21.56 -5.58
CA PRO A 315 -7.96 20.69 -6.55
C PRO A 315 -6.76 19.98 -5.92
N SER A 316 -6.40 18.82 -6.49
CA SER A 316 -5.20 18.09 -6.08
C SER A 316 -3.93 18.90 -6.32
N VAL A 317 -2.95 18.72 -5.44
CA VAL A 317 -1.65 19.36 -5.52
C VAL A 317 -0.61 18.35 -5.99
N ARG A 318 0.15 18.68 -7.03
CA ARG A 318 1.30 17.86 -7.43
C ARG A 318 2.40 17.95 -6.38
N VAL A 319 2.77 16.82 -5.81
CA VAL A 319 3.83 16.74 -4.78
C VAL A 319 5.15 16.27 -5.32
N SER A 320 5.18 15.48 -6.41
CA SER A 320 6.40 15.13 -7.12
C SER A 320 6.95 16.31 -7.93
N GLN A 321 8.27 16.33 -8.15
CA GLN A 321 8.93 17.43 -8.87
C GLN A 321 9.26 17.08 -10.33
N PHE A 322 9.28 15.80 -10.68
CA PHE A 322 9.70 15.34 -11.98
C PHE A 322 8.51 14.95 -12.85
N ASP A 323 8.42 15.58 -14.00
CA ASP A 323 7.50 15.27 -15.09
C ASP A 323 8.24 14.80 -16.35
N ARG A 324 9.46 14.30 -16.19
CA ARG A 324 10.30 13.94 -17.34
C ARG A 324 9.74 12.74 -18.08
N LYS A 325 9.64 12.91 -19.38
CA LYS A 325 9.47 11.83 -20.35
C LYS A 325 10.56 10.79 -20.15
N ARG A 326 10.18 9.56 -19.85
CA ARG A 326 11.11 8.49 -19.69
C ARG A 326 10.75 7.33 -20.58
N LYS A 327 11.72 6.90 -21.35
CA LYS A 327 11.65 5.68 -22.12
C LYS A 327 12.37 4.60 -21.32
N GLU A 328 11.65 3.72 -20.66
CA GLU A 328 12.25 2.52 -20.10
C GLU A 328 12.46 1.51 -21.22
N SER A 329 13.72 1.20 -21.49
CA SER A 329 14.05 0.03 -22.30
C SER A 329 13.84 -1.20 -21.44
N GLY A 330 12.72 -1.90 -21.63
CA GLY A 330 12.32 -3.02 -20.82
C GLY A 330 13.36 -4.13 -20.75
N ARG A 331 13.82 -4.41 -19.56
CA ARG A 331 14.23 -5.72 -19.12
C ARG A 331 13.67 -5.93 -17.72
N ASN A 332 12.64 -6.74 -17.59
CA ASN A 332 12.15 -7.30 -16.33
C ASN A 332 11.92 -6.26 -15.23
N GLY A 333 11.49 -5.05 -15.54
CA GLY A 333 11.32 -3.98 -14.59
C GLY A 333 9.92 -3.41 -14.59
N PHE A 334 9.57 -2.83 -13.49
CA PHE A 334 8.43 -1.97 -13.35
C PHE A 334 8.55 -0.81 -14.34
N LEU A 335 7.52 -0.57 -15.13
CA LEU A 335 7.49 0.52 -16.09
C LEU A 335 7.23 1.88 -15.43
N PHE A 336 6.86 1.88 -14.16
CA PHE A 336 6.60 3.09 -13.40
C PHE A 336 7.89 3.66 -12.81
N PRO A 337 8.20 4.93 -13.05
CA PRO A 337 9.43 5.56 -12.57
C PRO A 337 9.48 5.71 -11.04
N TYR A 338 8.35 5.57 -10.37
CA TYR A 338 8.20 5.80 -8.93
C TYR A 338 8.09 4.52 -8.10
N GLY A 339 8.10 3.35 -8.71
CA GLY A 339 7.79 2.09 -8.03
C GLY A 339 6.31 2.00 -7.67
N ASP A 340 5.94 0.97 -6.93
CA ASP A 340 4.58 0.65 -6.51
C ASP A 340 4.32 0.86 -5.01
N TYR A 341 5.35 1.21 -4.25
CA TYR A 341 5.24 1.55 -2.84
C TYR A 341 5.39 3.05 -2.62
N GLN A 342 4.39 3.62 -1.99
CA GLN A 342 4.42 4.98 -1.48
C GLN A 342 3.71 5.01 -0.13
N GLY A 343 3.97 6.02 0.67
CA GLY A 343 3.37 6.17 1.99
C GLY A 343 2.95 7.60 2.28
N ILE A 344 1.96 7.75 3.14
CA ILE A 344 1.50 9.02 3.68
C ILE A 344 1.23 8.85 5.18
N ASP A 345 1.48 9.91 5.94
CA ASP A 345 1.15 10.02 7.36
C ASP A 345 0.69 11.47 7.64
N ILE A 346 -0.16 11.67 8.62
CA ILE A 346 -0.61 13.00 9.06
C ILE A 346 -0.06 13.28 10.47
N ARG A 347 0.79 14.30 10.59
CA ARG A 347 1.41 14.69 11.87
C ARG A 347 1.42 16.17 12.05
N GLY A 348 0.83 16.65 13.17
CA GLY A 348 0.91 18.05 13.56
C GLY A 348 0.32 19.04 12.55
N GLY A 349 -0.67 18.62 11.76
CA GLY A 349 -1.28 19.44 10.71
C GLY A 349 -0.50 19.43 9.39
N GLU A 350 0.43 18.50 9.23
CA GLU A 350 1.16 18.28 7.98
C GLU A 350 0.88 16.87 7.43
N ALA A 351 0.73 16.75 6.12
CA ALA A 351 0.84 15.48 5.41
C ALA A 351 2.32 15.21 5.14
N VAL A 352 2.80 14.07 5.62
CA VAL A 352 4.16 13.59 5.42
C VAL A 352 4.12 12.45 4.43
N MET A 353 4.86 12.55 3.32
CA MET A 353 4.77 11.64 2.20
C MET A 353 6.13 11.11 1.80
N ILE A 354 6.13 9.85 1.32
CA ILE A 354 7.33 9.18 0.82
C ILE A 354 7.00 8.39 -0.44
N TRP A 355 7.86 8.47 -1.46
CA TRP A 355 7.74 7.70 -2.70
C TRP A 355 9.10 7.52 -3.36
N GLY A 356 9.20 6.60 -4.32
CA GLY A 356 10.38 6.46 -5.16
C GLY A 356 10.33 7.40 -6.36
N GLU A 357 11.45 8.03 -6.72
CA GLU A 357 11.60 8.83 -7.94
C GLU A 357 12.87 8.44 -8.70
N GLY A 358 12.76 8.28 -10.00
CA GLY A 358 13.90 8.09 -10.88
C GLY A 358 14.52 9.43 -11.29
N VAL A 359 15.51 9.92 -10.56
CA VAL A 359 16.25 11.13 -10.91
C VAL A 359 17.33 10.82 -11.92
N ASN A 360 17.34 11.50 -13.07
CA ASN A 360 18.36 11.36 -14.12
C ASN A 360 18.57 9.93 -14.65
N TYR A 361 17.52 9.20 -14.76
CA TYR A 361 17.59 7.84 -15.26
C TYR A 361 17.97 7.86 -16.75
N THR A 362 19.21 7.62 -17.04
CA THR A 362 19.74 7.48 -18.41
C THR A 362 19.69 6.03 -18.89
N GLY A 363 18.69 5.26 -18.42
CA GLY A 363 18.40 3.93 -18.95
C GLY A 363 19.51 2.91 -18.74
N GLY A 364 19.68 2.42 -17.54
CA GLY A 364 20.56 1.31 -17.24
C GLY A 364 20.34 0.76 -15.84
N PRO A 365 20.64 -0.52 -15.58
CA PRO A 365 20.47 -1.14 -14.27
C PRO A 365 21.35 -0.56 -13.16
N SER A 366 22.22 0.39 -13.48
CA SER A 366 23.18 1.03 -12.57
C SER A 366 22.72 2.38 -12.02
N ASN A 367 21.51 2.83 -12.35
CA ASN A 367 21.02 4.13 -11.88
C ASN A 367 19.87 3.92 -10.90
N PRO A 368 20.13 3.82 -9.58
CA PRO A 368 19.12 3.58 -8.58
C PRO A 368 18.14 4.74 -8.54
N GLY A 369 16.85 4.44 -8.33
CA GLY A 369 15.85 5.43 -7.98
C GLY A 369 16.20 6.08 -6.63
N HIS A 370 15.64 7.25 -6.40
CA HIS A 370 15.74 7.94 -5.12
C HIS A 370 14.43 7.79 -4.35
N VAL A 371 14.53 7.67 -3.03
CA VAL A 371 13.37 7.82 -2.15
C VAL A 371 13.23 9.30 -1.84
N ILE A 372 12.07 9.85 -2.14
CA ILE A 372 11.74 11.25 -1.92
C ILE A 372 10.85 11.35 -0.68
N TYR A 373 11.18 12.28 0.17
CA TYR A 373 10.39 12.69 1.33
C TYR A 373 9.88 14.12 1.11
N ARG A 374 8.61 14.35 1.47
CA ARG A 374 8.01 15.69 1.45
C ARG A 374 6.98 15.84 2.56
N SER A 375 6.93 17.03 3.18
CA SER A 375 5.83 17.43 4.05
C SER A 375 5.12 18.66 3.49
N MET A 376 3.82 18.75 3.75
CA MET A 376 2.95 19.88 3.39
C MET A 376 1.92 20.11 4.49
N ALA A 377 1.69 21.37 4.84
CA ALA A 377 0.57 21.76 5.71
C ALA A 377 -0.78 21.40 5.04
N ILE A 378 -1.72 20.89 5.85
CA ILE A 378 -3.06 20.43 5.41
C ILE A 378 -4.16 20.93 6.35
#